data_1f79fd47c21fd3c9f3ffa1ab6bffc167
#
_entry.id   1f79fd47c21fd3c9f3ffa1ab6bffc167
#
_cell.length_a   1.000
_cell.length_b   1.000
_cell.length_c   1.000
_cell.angle_alpha   90.00
_cell.angle_beta   90.00
_cell.angle_gamma   90.00
#
_symmetry.space_group_name_H-M   'P 1'
#
loop_
_entity.id
_entity.type
_entity.pdbx_description
1 polymer ?
#
loop_
_entity_poly.entity_id
_entity_poly.type
_entity_poly.pdbx_seq_one_letter_code
_entity_poly.pdbx_strand_id
1 'polypeptide(L)'
;MTLFNLEHDQFTHVGMKRGNNQDSIGTLLAGSDQQFSLQGHLFLVADGMGGHLGGEKASEMASKIIPLSYSKLIGQNPAGMKDALEKAFIEANEAIHRKGHENRDFYNMGTTCSSLVVKDSGAWVGHVGDSRVYLVRRSKIHQLTFDHSLVWQAAKERGVEPETVHDVMSNRILRCLGPERQVDIDVHGPHDLLAGDAFVLCSDGLSGFVTDNEMAMAAANLPASLATRFLVNLANLRGGGDNISTIVVKVPGEVDRKKSVRMSEPTLKNRSKIDWDWIWLPLLILLLISPLAALFFFMHSQNQDLVSWNPIAVISTSIIIAGLVILLTGLGKIQLDKYRENSKRKSGSGTVPISRTKEWNIGDQVIEQMISQSEELMVAGQSILDEDVRVSITDALAKAKISRTAGNLKEAFLAGAAAFTGLAPVIEGMVRFQQIPPCKMIWSRSEQ
;
A
#
# COMPACT_ATOMS: atom_id res chain seq x y z
N MET A 1 -12.30 23.46 -13.00
CA MET A 1 -12.29 22.02 -13.24
C MET A 1 -12.99 21.39 -12.06
N THR A 2 -14.18 20.87 -12.25
CA THR A 2 -14.91 20.21 -11.15
C THR A 2 -14.44 18.76 -11.07
N LEU A 3 -13.81 18.39 -9.94
CA LEU A 3 -13.39 17.02 -9.65
C LEU A 3 -14.55 16.09 -9.30
N PHE A 4 -15.77 16.60 -9.35
CA PHE A 4 -16.98 15.81 -9.09
C PHE A 4 -17.17 14.69 -10.10
N ASN A 5 -16.85 14.93 -11.38
CA ASN A 5 -16.99 13.94 -12.46
C ASN A 5 -15.66 13.24 -12.73
N LEU A 6 -15.17 12.43 -11.78
CA LEU A 6 -14.02 11.55 -12.00
C LEU A 6 -14.41 10.39 -12.93
N GLU A 7 -13.54 10.06 -13.89
CA GLU A 7 -13.64 8.78 -14.58
C GLU A 7 -13.11 7.70 -13.63
N HIS A 8 -13.92 6.70 -13.32
CA HIS A 8 -13.51 5.57 -12.48
C HIS A 8 -14.20 4.29 -12.93
N ASP A 9 -13.56 3.17 -12.61
CA ASP A 9 -14.14 1.84 -12.74
C ASP A 9 -13.50 0.90 -11.71
N GLN A 10 -14.20 -0.18 -11.42
CA GLN A 10 -13.78 -1.18 -10.46
C GLN A 10 -14.09 -2.58 -10.99
N PHE A 11 -13.18 -3.51 -10.74
CA PHE A 11 -13.38 -4.88 -11.14
C PHE A 11 -12.78 -5.83 -10.10
N THR A 12 -13.51 -6.88 -9.75
CA THR A 12 -13.06 -7.94 -8.86
C THR A 12 -13.28 -9.30 -9.50
N HIS A 13 -12.38 -10.23 -9.29
CA HIS A 13 -12.40 -11.56 -9.89
C HIS A 13 -11.88 -12.59 -8.89
N VAL A 14 -12.48 -13.79 -8.88
CA VAL A 14 -12.09 -14.89 -7.97
C VAL A 14 -10.67 -15.42 -8.25
N GLY A 15 -10.08 -15.06 -9.40
CA GLY A 15 -8.84 -15.66 -9.87
C GLY A 15 -9.06 -17.03 -10.53
N MET A 16 -7.96 -17.74 -10.81
CA MET A 16 -7.99 -19.03 -11.50
C MET A 16 -7.87 -20.22 -10.55
N LYS A 17 -7.44 -20.00 -9.30
CA LYS A 17 -7.15 -21.08 -8.33
C LYS A 17 -8.06 -21.08 -7.12
N ARG A 18 -8.66 -19.96 -6.77
CA ARG A 18 -9.53 -19.83 -5.59
C ARG A 18 -10.95 -20.32 -5.93
N GLY A 19 -11.64 -20.88 -4.93
CA GLY A 19 -13.03 -21.33 -5.07
C GLY A 19 -14.06 -20.24 -4.80
N ASN A 20 -13.72 -19.26 -3.97
CA ASN A 20 -14.56 -18.11 -3.64
C ASN A 20 -13.74 -16.83 -3.65
N ASN A 21 -14.40 -15.69 -3.75
CA ASN A 21 -13.80 -14.38 -3.71
C ASN A 21 -13.93 -13.80 -2.31
N GLN A 22 -12.81 -13.65 -1.61
CA GLN A 22 -12.73 -13.03 -0.27
C GLN A 22 -12.36 -11.55 -0.33
N ASP A 23 -12.05 -11.01 -1.52
CA ASP A 23 -11.89 -9.58 -1.73
C ASP A 23 -13.25 -8.87 -1.70
N SER A 24 -13.23 -7.62 -1.27
CA SER A 24 -14.38 -6.72 -1.35
C SER A 24 -13.96 -5.34 -1.79
N ILE A 25 -14.82 -4.71 -2.58
CA ILE A 25 -14.66 -3.33 -3.04
C ILE A 25 -15.74 -2.48 -2.40
N GLY A 26 -15.38 -1.30 -1.90
CA GLY A 26 -16.31 -0.32 -1.35
C GLY A 26 -16.16 1.03 -2.03
N THR A 27 -17.28 1.69 -2.31
CA THR A 27 -17.30 3.04 -2.87
C THR A 27 -18.35 3.91 -2.19
N LEU A 28 -18.00 5.18 -2.00
CA LEU A 28 -18.92 6.22 -1.58
C LEU A 28 -18.78 7.39 -2.55
N LEU A 29 -19.75 7.51 -3.45
CA LEU A 29 -19.76 8.59 -4.42
C LEU A 29 -20.67 9.73 -3.93
N ALA A 30 -20.18 10.95 -4.03
CA ALA A 30 -21.00 12.12 -3.78
C ALA A 30 -22.07 12.25 -4.87
N GLY A 31 -23.32 12.49 -4.49
CA GLY A 31 -24.45 12.65 -5.43
C GLY A 31 -24.64 14.08 -5.92
N SER A 32 -23.84 15.05 -5.41
CA SER A 32 -23.90 16.45 -5.79
C SER A 32 -22.56 17.15 -5.57
N ASP A 33 -22.33 18.30 -6.23
CA ASP A 33 -21.13 19.12 -6.02
C ASP A 33 -21.00 19.55 -4.55
N GLN A 34 -22.10 19.85 -3.88
CA GLN A 34 -22.09 20.23 -2.46
C GLN A 34 -21.62 19.05 -1.58
N GLN A 35 -22.13 17.86 -1.85
CA GLN A 35 -21.71 16.66 -1.13
C GLN A 35 -20.26 16.31 -1.44
N PHE A 36 -19.82 16.49 -2.69
CA PHE A 36 -18.43 16.29 -3.08
C PHE A 36 -17.49 17.27 -2.36
N SER A 37 -17.83 18.55 -2.31
CA SER A 37 -17.06 19.55 -1.55
C SER A 37 -16.98 19.21 -0.06
N LEU A 38 -18.00 18.54 0.49
CA LEU A 38 -18.02 18.14 1.90
C LEU A 38 -17.15 16.90 2.14
N GLN A 39 -17.42 15.80 1.47
CA GLN A 39 -16.85 14.48 1.75
C GLN A 39 -15.92 13.93 0.67
N GLY A 40 -15.98 14.41 -0.57
CA GLY A 40 -15.28 13.83 -1.71
C GLY A 40 -15.91 12.52 -2.20
N HIS A 41 -15.18 11.79 -3.03
CA HIS A 41 -15.44 10.41 -3.41
C HIS A 41 -14.48 9.49 -2.66
N LEU A 42 -14.98 8.41 -2.07
CA LEU A 42 -14.19 7.40 -1.40
C LEU A 42 -14.23 6.08 -2.19
N PHE A 43 -13.09 5.48 -2.37
CA PHE A 43 -12.87 4.17 -2.99
C PHE A 43 -12.04 3.32 -2.03
N LEU A 44 -12.31 2.03 -1.92
CA LEU A 44 -11.48 1.11 -1.14
C LEU A 44 -11.48 -0.31 -1.71
N VAL A 45 -10.37 -1.00 -1.46
CA VAL A 45 -10.18 -2.43 -1.68
C VAL A 45 -9.84 -3.07 -0.34
N ALA A 46 -10.46 -4.20 -0.05
CA ALA A 46 -10.27 -4.99 1.16
C ALA A 46 -10.06 -6.45 0.76
N ASP A 47 -8.94 -7.04 1.16
CA ASP A 47 -8.59 -8.43 0.92
C ASP A 47 -8.81 -9.23 2.22
N GLY A 48 -9.74 -10.17 2.16
CA GLY A 48 -10.19 -10.93 3.31
C GLY A 48 -9.30 -12.13 3.60
N MET A 49 -8.86 -12.26 4.84
CA MET A 49 -8.05 -13.36 5.33
C MET A 49 -8.72 -14.08 6.51
N GLY A 50 -8.48 -15.39 6.60
CA GLY A 50 -9.09 -16.24 7.62
C GLY A 50 -9.91 -17.37 7.01
N GLY A 51 -10.01 -18.53 7.71
CA GLY A 51 -10.60 -19.75 7.15
C GLY A 51 -11.99 -19.56 6.48
N HIS A 52 -12.17 -20.19 5.35
CA HIS A 52 -13.37 -20.32 4.49
C HIS A 52 -14.36 -19.14 4.41
N LEU A 53 -15.09 -18.82 5.49
CA LEU A 53 -16.11 -17.75 5.50
C LEU A 53 -15.64 -16.48 6.23
N GLY A 54 -14.57 -16.57 7.01
CA GLY A 54 -14.13 -15.47 7.86
C GLY A 54 -13.57 -14.30 7.06
N GLY A 55 -12.71 -14.58 6.09
CA GLY A 55 -12.09 -13.55 5.25
C GLY A 55 -13.12 -12.78 4.43
N GLU A 56 -14.00 -13.48 3.72
CA GLU A 56 -15.10 -12.88 2.95
C GLU A 56 -15.97 -11.97 3.83
N LYS A 57 -16.31 -12.44 5.05
CA LYS A 57 -17.10 -11.63 5.98
C LYS A 57 -16.38 -10.41 6.49
N ALA A 58 -15.09 -10.50 6.77
CA ALA A 58 -14.30 -9.38 7.25
C ALA A 58 -14.15 -8.29 6.18
N SER A 59 -13.81 -8.67 4.94
CA SER A 59 -13.69 -7.72 3.83
C SER A 59 -15.03 -7.07 3.46
N GLU A 60 -16.12 -7.85 3.46
CA GLU A 60 -17.49 -7.34 3.28
C GLU A 60 -17.84 -6.30 4.35
N MET A 61 -17.52 -6.58 5.61
CA MET A 61 -17.79 -5.63 6.71
C MET A 61 -16.96 -4.37 6.56
N ALA A 62 -15.66 -4.46 6.25
CA ALA A 62 -14.82 -3.31 6.04
C ALA A 62 -15.34 -2.43 4.88
N SER A 63 -15.67 -3.04 3.75
CA SER A 63 -16.16 -2.34 2.55
C SER A 63 -17.50 -1.60 2.75
N LYS A 64 -18.29 -2.01 3.73
CA LYS A 64 -19.57 -1.36 4.09
C LYS A 64 -19.43 -0.36 5.22
N ILE A 65 -18.71 -0.73 6.29
CA ILE A 65 -18.63 0.10 7.50
C ILE A 65 -17.78 1.36 7.26
N ILE A 66 -16.62 1.22 6.62
CA ILE A 66 -15.71 2.36 6.43
C ILE A 66 -16.38 3.51 5.66
N PRO A 67 -17.03 3.29 4.48
CA PRO A 67 -17.70 4.38 3.77
C PRO A 67 -18.82 5.03 4.58
N LEU A 68 -19.63 4.23 5.28
CA LEU A 68 -20.75 4.73 6.08
C LEU A 68 -20.27 5.54 7.29
N SER A 69 -19.31 5.04 8.05
CA SER A 69 -18.73 5.73 9.20
C SER A 69 -18.02 7.01 8.78
N TYR A 70 -17.22 6.94 7.70
CA TYR A 70 -16.55 8.11 7.15
C TYR A 70 -17.56 9.21 6.76
N SER A 71 -18.62 8.89 6.01
CA SER A 71 -19.64 9.85 5.60
C SER A 71 -20.31 10.53 6.79
N LYS A 72 -20.62 9.76 7.83
CA LYS A 72 -21.21 10.28 9.07
C LYS A 72 -20.26 11.21 9.82
N LEU A 73 -19.00 10.80 9.98
CA LEU A 73 -17.99 11.53 10.75
C LEU A 73 -17.58 12.84 10.06
N ILE A 74 -17.36 12.80 8.73
CA ILE A 74 -17.00 13.99 7.96
C ILE A 74 -18.14 14.99 7.88
N GLY A 75 -19.39 14.53 7.90
CA GLY A 75 -20.56 15.39 7.98
C GLY A 75 -20.62 16.21 9.29
N GLN A 76 -20.05 15.68 10.38
CA GLN A 76 -19.97 16.37 11.67
C GLN A 76 -18.76 17.32 11.75
N ASN A 77 -17.64 17.00 11.11
CA ASN A 77 -16.42 17.81 11.11
C ASN A 77 -15.71 17.79 9.74
N PRO A 78 -16.15 18.64 8.79
CA PRO A 78 -15.59 18.65 7.43
C PRO A 78 -14.08 18.94 7.33
N ALA A 79 -13.50 19.62 8.32
CA ALA A 79 -12.07 19.92 8.37
C ALA A 79 -11.23 18.73 8.88
N GLY A 80 -11.86 17.77 9.54
CA GLY A 80 -11.21 16.63 10.17
C GLY A 80 -11.08 15.41 9.25
N MET A 81 -10.71 15.57 7.97
CA MET A 81 -10.61 14.48 6.99
C MET A 81 -9.80 13.29 7.48
N LYS A 82 -8.59 13.55 7.98
CA LYS A 82 -7.70 12.53 8.53
C LYS A 82 -8.35 11.79 9.68
N ASP A 83 -8.89 12.52 10.65
CA ASP A 83 -9.50 11.96 11.85
C ASP A 83 -10.79 11.18 11.52
N ALA A 84 -11.58 11.65 10.55
CA ALA A 84 -12.78 10.96 10.10
C ALA A 84 -12.45 9.63 9.44
N LEU A 85 -11.42 9.61 8.58
CA LEU A 85 -10.99 8.40 7.90
C LEU A 85 -10.37 7.40 8.90
N GLU A 86 -9.48 7.84 9.78
CA GLU A 86 -8.87 7.01 10.82
C GLU A 86 -9.93 6.38 11.74
N LYS A 87 -10.89 7.17 12.22
CA LYS A 87 -12.00 6.68 13.06
C LYS A 87 -12.88 5.68 12.33
N ALA A 88 -13.16 5.90 11.04
CA ALA A 88 -13.95 4.97 10.24
C ALA A 88 -13.29 3.58 10.16
N PHE A 89 -11.96 3.53 10.01
CA PHE A 89 -11.19 2.29 10.05
C PHE A 89 -11.23 1.64 11.44
N ILE A 90 -11.10 2.43 12.51
CA ILE A 90 -11.17 1.93 13.90
C ILE A 90 -12.56 1.33 14.17
N GLU A 91 -13.65 1.99 13.78
CA GLU A 91 -15.01 1.47 13.93
C GLU A 91 -15.20 0.15 13.15
N ALA A 92 -14.64 0.05 11.94
CA ALA A 92 -14.66 -1.19 11.18
C ALA A 92 -13.87 -2.30 11.89
N ASN A 93 -12.67 -1.99 12.39
CA ASN A 93 -11.84 -2.94 13.14
C ASN A 93 -12.59 -3.49 14.36
N GLU A 94 -13.16 -2.61 15.18
CA GLU A 94 -13.93 -3.00 16.37
C GLU A 94 -15.14 -3.88 16.03
N ALA A 95 -15.84 -3.57 14.92
CA ALA A 95 -16.99 -4.37 14.48
C ALA A 95 -16.57 -5.77 14.00
N ILE A 96 -15.48 -5.86 13.21
CA ILE A 96 -14.94 -7.13 12.71
C ILE A 96 -14.42 -7.96 13.89
N HIS A 97 -13.63 -7.36 14.78
CA HIS A 97 -13.09 -8.01 15.96
C HIS A 97 -14.22 -8.60 16.84
N ARG A 98 -15.23 -7.80 17.16
CA ARG A 98 -16.38 -8.24 17.93
C ARG A 98 -17.09 -9.42 17.26
N LYS A 99 -17.35 -9.33 15.95
CA LYS A 99 -18.02 -10.40 15.19
C LYS A 99 -17.22 -11.70 15.18
N GLY A 100 -15.89 -11.61 15.06
CA GLY A 100 -14.99 -12.77 15.14
C GLY A 100 -14.98 -13.44 16.51
N HIS A 101 -15.24 -12.69 17.59
CA HIS A 101 -15.32 -13.26 18.95
C HIS A 101 -16.71 -13.81 19.31
N GLU A 102 -17.76 -13.27 18.70
CA GLU A 102 -19.13 -13.73 18.91
C GLU A 102 -19.45 -15.06 18.22
N ASN A 103 -18.75 -15.38 17.12
CA ASN A 103 -19.02 -16.57 16.32
C ASN A 103 -17.73 -17.33 16.00
N ARG A 104 -17.70 -18.62 16.37
CA ARG A 104 -16.54 -19.50 16.15
C ARG A 104 -16.19 -19.68 14.68
N ASP A 105 -17.17 -19.62 13.77
CA ASP A 105 -16.95 -19.75 12.32
C ASP A 105 -16.16 -18.55 11.76
N PHE A 106 -16.16 -17.44 12.48
CA PHE A 106 -15.46 -16.19 12.14
C PHE A 106 -14.27 -15.92 13.06
N TYR A 107 -13.90 -16.88 13.92
CA TYR A 107 -12.79 -16.69 14.84
C TYR A 107 -11.52 -16.30 14.09
N ASN A 108 -10.86 -15.22 14.58
CA ASN A 108 -9.66 -14.67 13.99
C ASN A 108 -9.78 -14.20 12.52
N MET A 109 -11.02 -13.88 12.08
CA MET A 109 -11.20 -13.28 10.76
C MET A 109 -10.56 -11.91 10.66
N GLY A 110 -10.01 -11.60 9.51
CA GLY A 110 -9.37 -10.32 9.27
C GLY A 110 -9.45 -9.90 7.81
N THR A 111 -9.08 -8.67 7.56
CA THR A 111 -8.97 -8.13 6.21
C THR A 111 -7.94 -7.02 6.14
N THR A 112 -7.25 -6.90 5.01
CA THR A 112 -6.55 -5.67 4.65
C THR A 112 -7.58 -4.59 4.34
N CYS A 113 -7.18 -3.36 4.26
CA CYS A 113 -7.96 -2.29 3.65
C CYS A 113 -7.08 -1.15 3.17
N SER A 114 -7.22 -0.79 1.90
CA SER A 114 -6.59 0.39 1.31
C SER A 114 -7.65 1.26 0.67
N SER A 115 -7.72 2.51 1.09
CA SER A 115 -8.71 3.47 0.65
C SER A 115 -8.10 4.74 0.06
N LEU A 116 -8.83 5.35 -0.87
CA LEU A 116 -8.54 6.63 -1.47
C LEU A 116 -9.77 7.53 -1.34
N VAL A 117 -9.58 8.72 -0.77
CA VAL A 117 -10.58 9.79 -0.82
C VAL A 117 -10.08 10.88 -1.74
N VAL A 118 -10.86 11.23 -2.76
CA VAL A 118 -10.57 12.33 -3.70
C VAL A 118 -11.53 13.46 -3.44
N LYS A 119 -10.99 14.65 -3.16
CA LYS A 119 -11.72 15.87 -2.87
C LYS A 119 -11.02 17.08 -3.50
N ASP A 120 -11.68 18.24 -3.57
CA ASP A 120 -11.07 19.48 -4.08
C ASP A 120 -9.77 19.87 -3.37
N SER A 121 -9.65 19.54 -2.08
CA SER A 121 -8.44 19.80 -1.28
C SER A 121 -7.29 18.81 -1.49
N GLY A 122 -7.45 17.82 -2.36
CA GLY A 122 -6.44 16.80 -2.63
C GLY A 122 -6.94 15.37 -2.43
N ALA A 123 -6.01 14.41 -2.53
CA ALA A 123 -6.27 13.00 -2.29
C ALA A 123 -5.77 12.56 -0.91
N TRP A 124 -6.54 11.72 -0.22
CA TRP A 124 -6.20 11.15 1.08
C TRP A 124 -6.18 9.63 0.99
N VAL A 125 -5.24 9.02 1.69
CA VAL A 125 -5.08 7.56 1.74
C VAL A 125 -5.25 7.09 3.17
N GLY A 126 -6.09 6.07 3.36
CA GLY A 126 -6.19 5.27 4.60
C GLY A 126 -5.77 3.83 4.30
N HIS A 127 -4.92 3.23 5.14
CA HIS A 127 -4.31 1.96 4.81
C HIS A 127 -3.99 1.09 6.02
N VAL A 128 -4.25 -0.20 5.87
CA VAL A 128 -3.77 -1.29 6.72
C VAL A 128 -3.68 -2.59 5.89
N GLY A 129 -2.56 -3.30 5.98
CA GLY A 129 -2.31 -4.55 5.25
C GLY A 129 -1.30 -4.39 4.12
N ASP A 130 -1.47 -5.14 3.04
CA ASP A 130 -0.60 -5.17 1.86
C ASP A 130 -1.35 -4.96 0.53
N SER A 131 -2.66 -4.68 0.58
CA SER A 131 -3.36 -4.06 -0.54
C SER A 131 -2.81 -2.66 -0.77
N ARG A 132 -2.75 -2.19 -2.02
CA ARG A 132 -1.97 -1.00 -2.35
C ARG A 132 -2.79 0.12 -2.98
N VAL A 133 -2.30 1.35 -2.83
CA VAL A 133 -2.74 2.54 -3.56
C VAL A 133 -1.56 3.13 -4.31
N TYR A 134 -1.73 3.31 -5.60
CA TYR A 134 -0.74 3.92 -6.47
C TYR A 134 -1.27 5.24 -7.06
N LEU A 135 -0.36 6.18 -7.28
CA LEU A 135 -0.57 7.38 -8.08
C LEU A 135 0.30 7.31 -9.33
N VAL A 136 -0.32 7.32 -10.48
CA VAL A 136 0.34 7.45 -11.78
C VAL A 136 0.28 8.92 -12.20
N ARG A 137 1.44 9.54 -12.31
CA ARG A 137 1.59 10.95 -12.66
C ARG A 137 2.69 11.10 -13.69
N ARG A 138 2.35 11.59 -14.89
CA ARG A 138 3.31 11.72 -15.99
C ARG A 138 3.98 10.37 -16.30
N SER A 139 5.33 10.31 -16.26
CA SER A 139 6.12 9.09 -16.50
C SER A 139 6.49 8.33 -15.22
N LYS A 140 5.86 8.65 -14.08
CA LYS A 140 6.17 8.01 -12.80
C LYS A 140 4.93 7.34 -12.20
N ILE A 141 5.16 6.20 -11.56
CA ILE A 141 4.20 5.55 -10.67
C ILE A 141 4.74 5.62 -9.25
N HIS A 142 3.88 6.07 -8.34
CA HIS A 142 4.20 6.25 -6.93
C HIS A 142 3.32 5.32 -6.11
N GLN A 143 3.92 4.38 -5.40
CA GLN A 143 3.19 3.61 -4.38
C GLN A 143 3.01 4.50 -3.15
N LEU A 144 1.76 4.84 -2.83
CA LEU A 144 1.43 5.71 -1.71
C LEU A 144 1.36 4.95 -0.38
N THR A 145 1.03 3.66 -0.42
CA THR A 145 0.95 2.78 0.76
C THR A 145 2.29 2.08 1.03
N PHE A 146 2.55 1.77 2.29
CA PHE A 146 3.65 0.91 2.70
C PHE A 146 3.08 -0.42 3.17
N ASP A 147 3.41 -1.54 2.51
CA ASP A 147 2.83 -2.82 2.85
C ASP A 147 3.19 -3.23 4.28
N HIS A 148 2.20 -3.56 5.07
CA HIS A 148 2.37 -4.08 6.41
C HIS A 148 2.65 -5.59 6.36
N SER A 149 3.71 -5.96 5.66
CA SER A 149 4.18 -7.34 5.52
C SER A 149 5.60 -7.51 6.04
N LEU A 150 5.95 -8.76 6.38
CA LEU A 150 7.26 -9.08 6.91
C LEU A 150 8.38 -8.77 5.91
N VAL A 151 8.14 -8.99 4.62
CA VAL A 151 9.09 -8.67 3.54
C VAL A 151 9.38 -7.17 3.48
N TRP A 152 8.35 -6.34 3.51
CA TRP A 152 8.51 -4.88 3.45
C TRP A 152 9.18 -4.32 4.70
N GLN A 153 8.86 -4.88 5.87
CA GLN A 153 9.54 -4.50 7.09
C GLN A 153 11.04 -4.86 7.06
N ALA A 154 11.37 -6.09 6.65
CA ALA A 154 12.75 -6.54 6.52
C ALA A 154 13.52 -5.74 5.47
N ALA A 155 12.90 -5.43 4.32
CA ALA A 155 13.48 -4.58 3.28
C ALA A 155 13.81 -3.18 3.81
N LYS A 156 12.87 -2.56 4.54
CA LYS A 156 13.06 -1.25 5.17
C LYS A 156 14.20 -1.26 6.20
N GLU A 157 14.28 -2.29 7.03
CA GLU A 157 15.34 -2.43 8.04
C GLU A 157 16.73 -2.64 7.40
N ARG A 158 16.78 -3.35 6.27
CA ARG A 158 18.02 -3.62 5.52
C ARG A 158 18.39 -2.50 4.56
N GLY A 159 17.45 -1.60 4.21
CA GLY A 159 17.64 -0.53 3.23
C GLY A 159 17.75 -1.06 1.79
N VAL A 160 17.00 -2.11 1.46
CA VAL A 160 16.94 -2.76 0.14
C VAL A 160 15.52 -2.75 -0.42
N GLU A 161 15.37 -3.06 -1.71
CA GLU A 161 14.05 -3.21 -2.32
C GLU A 161 13.35 -4.50 -1.83
N PRO A 162 12.02 -4.50 -1.60
CA PRO A 162 11.29 -5.67 -1.10
C PRO A 162 11.47 -6.92 -1.99
N GLU A 163 11.57 -6.74 -3.30
CA GLU A 163 11.76 -7.80 -4.27
C GLU A 163 13.08 -8.56 -4.14
N THR A 164 14.05 -8.01 -3.41
CA THR A 164 15.37 -8.64 -3.14
C THR A 164 15.38 -9.46 -1.86
N VAL A 165 14.32 -9.41 -1.07
CA VAL A 165 14.21 -10.12 0.22
C VAL A 165 13.58 -11.49 -0.02
N HIS A 166 14.37 -12.56 0.03
CA HIS A 166 13.91 -13.93 -0.24
C HIS A 166 13.99 -14.86 0.98
N ASP A 167 14.59 -14.41 2.08
CA ASP A 167 14.87 -15.20 3.27
C ASP A 167 13.80 -15.09 4.37
N VAL A 168 12.68 -14.42 4.08
CA VAL A 168 11.53 -14.31 4.99
C VAL A 168 10.24 -14.78 4.31
N MET A 169 9.23 -15.10 5.12
CA MET A 169 7.92 -15.54 4.60
C MET A 169 7.24 -14.39 3.86
N SER A 170 7.04 -14.54 2.55
CA SER A 170 6.49 -13.49 1.68
C SER A 170 5.05 -13.12 2.02
N ASN A 171 4.24 -14.07 2.46
CA ASN A 171 2.78 -13.91 2.64
C ASN A 171 2.39 -13.58 4.09
N ARG A 172 3.33 -13.12 4.93
CA ARG A 172 3.03 -12.80 6.33
C ARG A 172 2.69 -11.35 6.49
N ILE A 173 1.39 -11.08 6.66
CA ILE A 173 0.85 -9.75 6.99
C ILE A 173 1.06 -9.49 8.49
N LEU A 174 1.49 -8.28 8.82
CA LEU A 174 1.79 -7.85 10.19
C LEU A 174 0.68 -7.01 10.81
N ARG A 175 -0.18 -6.39 9.97
CA ARG A 175 -1.31 -5.58 10.41
C ARG A 175 -2.51 -5.82 9.49
N CYS A 176 -3.67 -6.06 10.08
CA CYS A 176 -4.94 -6.17 9.38
C CYS A 176 -6.08 -5.77 10.31
N LEU A 177 -7.26 -5.51 9.78
CA LEU A 177 -8.46 -5.28 10.56
C LEU A 177 -9.01 -6.61 11.08
N GLY A 178 -9.46 -6.65 12.32
CA GLY A 178 -10.25 -7.73 12.92
C GLY A 178 -9.56 -8.58 13.97
N PRO A 179 -8.41 -9.24 13.74
CA PRO A 179 -7.79 -10.13 14.72
C PRO A 179 -7.45 -9.43 16.04
N GLU A 180 -6.90 -8.23 15.96
CA GLU A 180 -6.51 -7.47 17.14
C GLU A 180 -7.57 -6.41 17.48
N ARG A 181 -7.79 -6.19 18.80
CA ARG A 181 -8.75 -5.18 19.25
C ARG A 181 -8.35 -3.76 18.84
N GLN A 182 -7.06 -3.49 18.78
CA GLN A 182 -6.50 -2.21 18.36
C GLN A 182 -5.48 -2.45 17.27
N VAL A 183 -5.53 -1.64 16.22
CA VAL A 183 -4.60 -1.70 15.10
C VAL A 183 -4.19 -0.27 14.71
N ASP A 184 -2.92 -0.08 14.37
CA ASP A 184 -2.42 1.19 13.86
C ASP A 184 -2.85 1.35 12.39
N ILE A 185 -3.56 2.43 12.10
CA ILE A 185 -4.02 2.79 10.75
C ILE A 185 -3.10 3.87 10.19
N ASP A 186 -2.58 3.65 9.01
CA ASP A 186 -1.82 4.68 8.30
C ASP A 186 -2.79 5.58 7.53
N VAL A 187 -2.89 6.85 7.94
CA VAL A 187 -3.70 7.86 7.23
C VAL A 187 -2.83 9.05 6.88
N HIS A 188 -2.76 9.37 5.61
CA HIS A 188 -1.96 10.49 5.11
C HIS A 188 -2.62 11.20 3.92
N GLY A 189 -2.23 12.44 3.71
CA GLY A 189 -2.76 13.38 2.73
C GLY A 189 -2.76 14.82 3.30
N PRO A 190 -3.23 15.81 2.54
CA PRO A 190 -3.63 15.67 1.14
C PRO A 190 -2.44 15.53 0.19
N HIS A 191 -2.55 14.62 -0.77
CA HIS A 191 -1.71 14.64 -1.96
C HIS A 191 -2.32 15.62 -2.95
N ASP A 192 -1.51 16.50 -3.53
CA ASP A 192 -1.97 17.39 -4.58
C ASP A 192 -2.55 16.58 -5.75
N LEU A 193 -3.59 17.11 -6.39
CA LEU A 193 -4.20 16.54 -7.58
C LEU A 193 -3.84 17.37 -8.80
N LEU A 194 -3.37 16.70 -9.85
CA LEU A 194 -3.09 17.31 -11.14
C LEU A 194 -3.97 16.68 -12.22
N ALA A 195 -4.31 17.50 -13.22
CA ALA A 195 -4.97 17.02 -14.41
C ALA A 195 -4.17 15.88 -15.06
N GLY A 196 -4.85 14.78 -15.40
CA GLY A 196 -4.24 13.59 -15.97
C GLY A 196 -3.59 12.62 -14.95
N ASP A 197 -3.71 12.87 -13.66
CA ASP A 197 -3.36 11.89 -12.64
C ASP A 197 -4.30 10.68 -12.74
N ALA A 198 -3.76 9.49 -12.49
CA ALA A 198 -4.57 8.30 -12.32
C ALA A 198 -4.18 7.58 -11.03
N PHE A 199 -5.15 7.07 -10.29
CA PHE A 199 -4.92 6.23 -9.13
C PHE A 199 -5.31 4.79 -9.44
N VAL A 200 -4.54 3.85 -8.89
CA VAL A 200 -4.85 2.41 -8.91
C VAL A 200 -4.87 1.92 -7.47
N LEU A 201 -6.00 1.35 -7.07
CA LEU A 201 -6.11 0.60 -5.82
C LEU A 201 -6.17 -0.88 -6.20
N CYS A 202 -5.50 -1.75 -5.46
CA CYS A 202 -5.55 -3.18 -5.75
C CYS A 202 -5.25 -4.05 -4.54
N SER A 203 -5.77 -5.30 -4.56
CA SER A 203 -5.33 -6.38 -3.69
C SER A 203 -3.99 -6.97 -4.16
N ASP A 204 -3.38 -7.82 -3.35
CA ASP A 204 -2.11 -8.47 -3.63
C ASP A 204 -2.21 -9.45 -4.84
N GLY A 205 -3.40 -10.00 -5.10
CA GLY A 205 -3.67 -10.82 -6.29
C GLY A 205 -3.48 -10.06 -7.61
N LEU A 206 -3.50 -8.72 -7.61
CA LEU A 206 -3.06 -7.94 -8.76
C LEU A 206 -1.57 -7.64 -8.68
N SER A 207 -1.10 -7.03 -7.60
CA SER A 207 0.28 -6.53 -7.48
C SER A 207 1.34 -7.63 -7.41
N GLY A 208 0.94 -8.86 -7.10
CA GLY A 208 1.80 -10.05 -7.17
C GLY A 208 2.02 -10.60 -8.60
N PHE A 209 1.17 -10.23 -9.56
CA PHE A 209 1.21 -10.75 -10.93
C PHE A 209 1.42 -9.67 -11.99
N VAL A 210 1.10 -8.42 -11.69
CA VAL A 210 1.21 -7.29 -12.63
C VAL A 210 2.25 -6.31 -12.10
N THR A 211 3.17 -5.91 -12.96
CA THR A 211 4.25 -4.99 -12.58
C THR A 211 3.75 -3.56 -12.46
N ASP A 212 4.48 -2.74 -11.68
CA ASP A 212 4.19 -1.31 -11.54
C ASP A 212 4.13 -0.60 -12.89
N ASN A 213 5.04 -0.94 -13.83
CA ASN A 213 5.06 -0.36 -15.18
C ASN A 213 3.78 -0.69 -15.96
N GLU A 214 3.31 -1.93 -15.92
CA GLU A 214 2.07 -2.35 -16.60
C GLU A 214 0.83 -1.71 -15.99
N MET A 215 0.78 -1.60 -14.65
CA MET A 215 -0.28 -0.86 -13.97
C MET A 215 -0.31 0.61 -14.39
N ALA A 216 0.86 1.24 -14.47
CA ALA A 216 0.98 2.62 -14.90
C ALA A 216 0.56 2.83 -16.38
N MET A 217 1.02 1.94 -17.27
CA MET A 217 0.63 1.99 -18.69
C MET A 217 -0.88 1.88 -18.86
N ALA A 218 -1.50 0.92 -18.18
CA ALA A 218 -2.95 0.73 -18.25
C ALA A 218 -3.70 1.94 -17.69
N ALA A 219 -3.37 2.37 -16.46
CA ALA A 219 -4.07 3.47 -15.80
C ALA A 219 -3.91 4.82 -16.54
N ALA A 220 -2.73 5.09 -17.13
CA ALA A 220 -2.49 6.34 -17.83
C ALA A 220 -3.13 6.41 -19.23
N ASN A 221 -3.21 5.29 -19.95
CA ASN A 221 -3.52 5.31 -21.38
C ASN A 221 -4.87 4.70 -21.76
N LEU A 222 -5.45 3.83 -20.93
CA LEU A 222 -6.73 3.19 -21.20
C LEU A 222 -7.86 3.93 -20.46
N PRO A 223 -9.10 3.93 -21.00
CA PRO A 223 -10.29 4.26 -20.21
C PRO A 223 -10.33 3.41 -18.94
N ALA A 224 -10.87 3.95 -17.84
CA ALA A 224 -10.86 3.25 -16.54
C ALA A 224 -11.48 1.84 -16.63
N SER A 225 -12.60 1.71 -17.38
CA SER A 225 -13.30 0.43 -17.58
C SER A 225 -12.49 -0.62 -18.35
N LEU A 226 -11.67 -0.17 -19.29
CA LEU A 226 -10.77 -1.07 -20.02
C LEU A 226 -9.53 -1.40 -19.18
N ALA A 227 -9.00 -0.42 -18.43
CA ALA A 227 -7.82 -0.60 -17.59
C ALA A 227 -8.04 -1.65 -16.51
N THR A 228 -9.17 -1.60 -15.78
CA THR A 228 -9.49 -2.57 -14.73
C THR A 228 -9.57 -4.00 -15.27
N ARG A 229 -10.29 -4.19 -16.39
CA ARG A 229 -10.43 -5.51 -17.04
C ARG A 229 -9.11 -6.02 -17.60
N PHE A 230 -8.35 -5.14 -18.27
CA PHE A 230 -7.03 -5.47 -18.80
C PHE A 230 -6.09 -5.97 -17.70
N LEU A 231 -6.01 -5.26 -16.60
CA LEU A 231 -5.14 -5.62 -15.46
C LEU A 231 -5.52 -6.97 -14.84
N VAL A 232 -6.82 -7.20 -14.61
CA VAL A 232 -7.30 -8.45 -14.04
C VAL A 232 -7.08 -9.63 -14.99
N ASN A 233 -7.35 -9.45 -16.29
CA ASN A 233 -7.09 -10.49 -17.29
C ASN A 233 -5.59 -10.82 -17.40
N LEU A 234 -4.73 -9.82 -17.27
CA LEU A 234 -3.28 -10.02 -17.27
C LEU A 234 -2.81 -10.83 -16.05
N ALA A 235 -3.36 -10.54 -14.87
CA ALA A 235 -3.08 -11.33 -13.67
C ALA A 235 -3.61 -12.77 -13.81
N ASN A 236 -4.80 -12.95 -14.37
CA ASN A 236 -5.39 -14.26 -14.63
C ASN A 236 -4.56 -15.07 -15.63
N LEU A 237 -4.11 -14.47 -16.73
CA LEU A 237 -3.23 -15.12 -17.70
C LEU A 237 -1.93 -15.62 -17.08
N ARG A 238 -1.42 -14.92 -16.07
CA ARG A 238 -0.22 -15.28 -15.30
C ARG A 238 -0.47 -16.30 -14.20
N GLY A 239 -1.67 -16.85 -14.16
CA GLY A 239 -2.04 -17.96 -13.29
C GLY A 239 -3.14 -17.63 -12.28
N GLY A 240 -3.47 -16.34 -12.04
CA GLY A 240 -4.58 -15.93 -11.18
C GLY A 240 -4.59 -16.66 -9.83
N GLY A 241 -3.45 -16.65 -9.13
CA GLY A 241 -3.23 -17.49 -7.94
C GLY A 241 -4.09 -17.12 -6.74
N ASP A 242 -4.62 -15.89 -6.72
CA ASP A 242 -5.46 -15.34 -5.68
C ASP A 242 -6.69 -14.62 -6.24
N ASN A 243 -7.54 -14.11 -5.35
CA ASN A 243 -8.59 -13.15 -5.67
C ASN A 243 -7.95 -11.85 -6.18
N ILE A 244 -8.53 -11.23 -7.17
CA ILE A 244 -7.94 -10.07 -7.85
C ILE A 244 -8.96 -8.94 -7.85
N SER A 245 -8.64 -7.85 -7.17
CA SER A 245 -9.49 -6.65 -7.12
C SER A 245 -8.71 -5.43 -7.50
N THR A 246 -9.30 -4.57 -8.32
CA THR A 246 -8.71 -3.28 -8.69
C THR A 246 -9.75 -2.21 -8.90
N ILE A 247 -9.36 -0.97 -8.59
CA ILE A 247 -10.11 0.25 -8.89
C ILE A 247 -9.14 1.18 -9.62
N VAL A 248 -9.60 1.77 -10.72
CA VAL A 248 -8.87 2.83 -11.42
C VAL A 248 -9.69 4.11 -11.34
N VAL A 249 -9.07 5.18 -10.85
CA VAL A 249 -9.68 6.51 -10.72
C VAL A 249 -8.83 7.51 -11.46
N LYS A 250 -9.41 8.28 -12.40
CA LYS A 250 -8.69 9.22 -13.24
C LYS A 250 -9.15 10.65 -12.99
N VAL A 251 -8.19 11.54 -12.78
CA VAL A 251 -8.45 12.98 -12.65
C VAL A 251 -8.60 13.58 -14.03
N PRO A 252 -9.76 14.19 -14.36
CA PRO A 252 -10.00 14.72 -15.70
C PRO A 252 -9.03 15.84 -16.07
N GLY A 253 -8.81 16.00 -17.38
CA GLY A 253 -7.97 17.03 -17.99
C GLY A 253 -6.67 16.51 -18.59
N GLU A 254 -6.05 17.34 -19.42
CA GLU A 254 -4.77 17.00 -20.04
C GLU A 254 -3.61 17.22 -19.08
N VAL A 255 -2.59 16.37 -19.19
CA VAL A 255 -1.35 16.46 -18.40
C VAL A 255 -0.63 17.76 -18.74
N ASP A 256 -0.62 18.73 -17.83
CA ASP A 256 0.23 19.92 -17.97
C ASP A 256 1.70 19.55 -17.71
N ARG A 257 2.44 19.31 -18.80
CA ARG A 257 3.86 18.94 -18.76
C ARG A 257 4.77 20.02 -18.16
N LYS A 258 4.28 21.26 -18.00
CA LYS A 258 5.10 22.42 -17.59
C LYS A 258 5.05 22.73 -16.08
N LYS A 259 4.05 22.29 -15.36
CA LYS A 259 3.99 22.49 -13.89
C LYS A 259 4.80 21.43 -13.15
N SER A 260 6.01 21.80 -12.73
CA SER A 260 6.78 20.97 -11.79
C SER A 260 6.23 21.16 -10.37
N VAL A 261 5.40 20.24 -9.90
CA VAL A 261 5.10 20.14 -8.48
C VAL A 261 6.24 19.35 -7.84
N ARG A 262 6.91 19.93 -6.85
CA ARG A 262 7.90 19.23 -6.03
C ARG A 262 7.17 18.20 -5.16
N MET A 263 7.05 16.98 -5.65
CA MET A 263 6.80 15.85 -4.77
C MET A 263 8.12 15.55 -4.04
N SER A 264 8.07 15.45 -2.74
CA SER A 264 9.23 14.98 -1.98
C SER A 264 9.47 13.53 -2.32
N GLU A 265 10.54 13.26 -3.03
CA GLU A 265 11.04 11.89 -3.19
C GLU A 265 11.26 11.27 -1.81
N PRO A 266 11.02 9.96 -1.65
CA PRO A 266 11.38 9.28 -0.44
C PRO A 266 12.89 9.42 -0.29
N THR A 267 13.34 10.36 0.54
CA THR A 267 14.69 10.32 1.04
C THR A 267 14.76 9.07 1.90
N LEU A 268 15.37 8.01 1.38
CA LEU A 268 15.98 6.98 2.21
C LEU A 268 16.92 7.75 3.13
N LYS A 269 16.40 8.17 4.28
CA LYS A 269 17.23 8.78 5.31
C LYS A 269 18.24 7.74 5.67
N ASN A 270 19.44 7.96 5.09
CA ASN A 270 20.66 7.33 5.52
C ASN A 270 20.60 7.19 7.05
N ARG A 271 20.80 5.96 7.51
CA ARG A 271 20.87 5.58 8.93
C ARG A 271 21.39 6.77 9.72
N SER A 272 20.57 7.34 10.59
CA SER A 272 21.05 8.34 11.52
C SER A 272 22.26 7.74 12.22
N LYS A 273 23.43 8.32 11.98
CA LYS A 273 24.61 8.07 12.83
C LYS A 273 24.07 8.18 14.24
N ILE A 274 24.23 7.08 15.00
CA ILE A 274 23.93 7.10 16.43
C ILE A 274 24.79 8.25 16.95
N ASP A 275 24.16 9.28 17.45
CA ASP A 275 24.83 10.43 18.01
C ASP A 275 25.45 9.97 19.33
N TRP A 276 26.70 9.50 19.23
CA TRP A 276 27.48 8.96 20.35
C TRP A 276 27.74 10.02 21.42
N ASP A 277 27.58 11.29 21.09
CA ASP A 277 27.80 12.43 22.00
C ASP A 277 26.90 12.36 23.26
N TRP A 278 25.71 11.76 23.13
CA TRP A 278 24.80 11.57 24.28
C TRP A 278 25.19 10.44 25.25
N ILE A 279 26.01 9.50 24.80
CA ILE A 279 26.50 8.39 25.66
C ILE A 279 27.64 8.87 26.53
N TRP A 280 28.42 9.82 26.07
CA TRP A 280 29.58 10.35 26.80
C TRP A 280 29.20 11.28 27.94
N LEU A 281 28.09 12.01 27.85
CA LEU A 281 27.67 12.97 28.88
C LEU A 281 27.38 12.29 30.25
N PRO A 282 26.54 11.24 30.33
CA PRO A 282 26.32 10.52 31.61
C PRO A 282 27.55 9.79 32.09
N LEU A 283 28.39 9.26 31.19
CA LEU A 283 29.69 8.65 31.57
C LEU A 283 30.64 9.67 32.17
N LEU A 284 30.71 10.87 31.61
CA LEU A 284 31.54 11.97 32.12
C LEU A 284 31.07 12.47 33.48
N ILE A 285 29.76 12.57 33.69
CA ILE A 285 29.15 12.95 34.97
C ILE A 285 29.46 11.86 36.02
N LEU A 286 29.39 10.60 35.68
CA LEU A 286 29.69 9.47 36.59
C LEU A 286 31.17 9.42 36.94
N LEU A 287 32.06 9.73 36.00
CA LEU A 287 33.52 9.81 36.18
C LEU A 287 33.91 10.97 37.09
N LEU A 288 33.13 12.08 37.10
CA LEU A 288 33.34 13.23 37.98
C LEU A 288 32.73 13.06 39.39
N ILE A 289 31.60 12.36 39.53
CA ILE A 289 30.90 12.20 40.79
C ILE A 289 31.54 11.06 41.63
N SER A 290 32.04 10.00 41.01
CA SER A 290 32.58 8.84 41.74
C SER A 290 33.81 9.17 42.59
N PRO A 291 34.81 9.96 42.12
CA PRO A 291 35.95 10.34 42.97
C PRO A 291 35.56 11.36 44.04
N LEU A 292 34.59 12.24 43.79
CA LEU A 292 34.07 13.19 44.78
C LEU A 292 33.33 12.45 45.91
N ALA A 293 32.53 11.46 45.58
CA ALA A 293 31.87 10.62 46.56
C ALA A 293 32.89 9.79 47.38
N ALA A 294 33.90 9.24 46.72
CA ALA A 294 35.00 8.53 47.40
C ALA A 294 35.81 9.45 48.33
N LEU A 295 36.10 10.66 47.89
CA LEU A 295 36.80 11.66 48.68
C LEU A 295 35.95 12.14 49.88
N PHE A 296 34.67 12.35 49.71
CA PHE A 296 33.74 12.71 50.79
C PHE A 296 33.65 11.63 51.82
N PHE A 297 33.57 10.36 51.41
CA PHE A 297 33.57 9.21 52.34
C PHE A 297 34.91 9.03 53.03
N PHE A 298 36.03 9.26 52.32
CA PHE A 298 37.38 9.20 52.93
C PHE A 298 37.58 10.29 53.99
N MET A 299 37.14 11.54 53.73
CA MET A 299 37.21 12.63 54.70
C MET A 299 36.30 12.42 55.91
N HIS A 300 35.12 11.80 55.70
CA HIS A 300 34.19 11.50 56.80
C HIS A 300 34.63 10.31 57.64
N SER A 301 35.35 9.35 57.07
CA SER A 301 35.92 8.18 57.74
C SER A 301 37.05 8.53 58.70
N GLN A 302 37.73 9.65 58.52
CA GLN A 302 38.82 10.11 59.42
C GLN A 302 38.31 10.65 60.76
N ASN A 303 36.98 10.88 60.94
CA ASN A 303 36.44 11.55 62.12
C ASN A 303 35.61 10.66 63.02
N GLN A 304 35.50 9.34 62.79
CA GLN A 304 34.77 8.45 63.70
C GLN A 304 35.40 7.05 63.78
N ASP A 305 35.93 6.70 64.93
CA ASP A 305 36.21 5.32 65.35
C ASP A 305 34.88 4.54 65.44
N LEU A 306 34.75 3.42 64.70
CA LEU A 306 33.67 2.46 64.72
C LEU A 306 32.77 2.44 63.51
N VAL A 307 33.26 1.98 62.38
CA VAL A 307 32.55 1.03 61.44
C VAL A 307 33.59 0.52 60.43
N SER A 308 33.86 -0.78 60.45
CA SER A 308 34.67 -1.43 59.38
C SER A 308 33.91 -1.44 58.09
N TRP A 309 34.14 -0.42 57.27
CA TRP A 309 33.54 -0.33 55.91
C TRP A 309 34.22 -1.30 54.95
N ASN A 310 33.42 -2.21 54.40
CA ASN A 310 33.92 -3.12 53.39
C ASN A 310 33.99 -2.35 52.04
N PRO A 311 35.20 -2.04 51.49
CA PRO A 311 35.36 -1.29 50.28
C PRO A 311 34.69 -1.97 49.06
N ILE A 312 34.53 -3.29 49.12
CA ILE A 312 33.84 -4.07 48.10
C ILE A 312 32.33 -3.71 48.02
N ALA A 313 31.72 -3.45 49.18
CA ALA A 313 30.30 -3.07 49.25
C ALA A 313 30.03 -1.68 48.62
N VAL A 314 30.98 -0.75 48.82
CA VAL A 314 30.87 0.63 48.23
C VAL A 314 31.05 0.59 46.71
N ILE A 315 32.00 -0.20 46.23
CA ILE A 315 32.23 -0.37 44.80
C ILE A 315 31.04 -1.07 44.13
N SER A 316 30.49 -2.12 44.74
CA SER A 316 29.35 -2.85 44.18
C SER A 316 28.07 -2.01 44.13
N THR A 317 27.78 -1.22 45.16
CA THR A 317 26.63 -0.29 45.14
C THR A 317 26.78 0.81 44.10
N SER A 318 27.98 1.33 43.91
CA SER A 318 28.27 2.34 42.88
C SER A 318 28.07 1.79 41.47
N ILE A 319 28.48 0.55 41.21
CA ILE A 319 28.27 -0.14 39.91
C ILE A 319 26.78 -0.39 39.66
N ILE A 320 26.01 -0.80 40.68
CA ILE A 320 24.56 -1.02 40.56
C ILE A 320 23.83 0.29 40.23
N ILE A 321 24.17 1.37 40.95
CA ILE A 321 23.57 2.70 40.69
C ILE A 321 23.91 3.19 39.28
N ALA A 322 25.16 3.00 38.84
CA ALA A 322 25.57 3.33 37.48
C ALA A 322 24.78 2.57 36.39
N GLY A 323 24.62 1.26 36.59
CA GLY A 323 23.81 0.41 35.71
C GLY A 323 22.33 0.85 35.64
N LEU A 324 21.78 1.23 36.80
CA LEU A 324 20.38 1.71 36.87
C LEU A 324 20.19 3.05 36.17
N VAL A 325 21.13 3.97 36.26
CA VAL A 325 21.11 5.26 35.55
C VAL A 325 21.20 5.06 34.03
N ILE A 326 22.06 4.16 33.57
CA ILE A 326 22.19 3.82 32.14
C ILE A 326 20.89 3.19 31.64
N LEU A 327 20.28 2.30 32.41
CA LEU A 327 19.01 1.68 32.03
C LEU A 327 17.87 2.71 31.96
N LEU A 328 17.74 3.59 32.94
CA LEU A 328 16.71 4.63 33.00
C LEU A 328 16.89 5.69 31.89
N THR A 329 18.13 6.07 31.57
CA THR A 329 18.40 6.98 30.46
C THR A 329 18.12 6.32 29.09
N GLY A 330 18.43 5.03 28.94
CA GLY A 330 18.08 4.24 27.75
C GLY A 330 16.57 4.12 27.54
N LEU A 331 15.83 3.77 28.59
CA LEU A 331 14.36 3.69 28.55
C LEU A 331 13.70 5.06 28.34
N GLY A 332 14.23 6.11 28.96
CA GLY A 332 13.77 7.49 28.76
C GLY A 332 13.95 7.95 27.31
N LYS A 333 15.07 7.59 26.67
CA LYS A 333 15.32 7.90 25.26
C LYS A 333 14.34 7.16 24.32
N ILE A 334 14.09 5.87 24.57
CA ILE A 334 13.12 5.09 23.79
C ILE A 334 11.71 5.69 23.90
N GLN A 335 11.31 6.13 25.10
CA GLN A 335 10.03 6.81 25.30
C GLN A 335 9.98 8.20 24.64
N LEU A 336 11.05 8.97 24.74
CA LEU A 336 11.14 10.29 24.08
C LEU A 336 11.15 10.16 22.54
N ASP A 337 11.80 9.16 21.99
CA ASP A 337 11.81 8.92 20.55
C ASP A 337 10.42 8.46 20.09
N LYS A 338 9.73 7.58 20.82
CA LYS A 338 8.31 7.26 20.59
C LYS A 338 7.40 8.50 20.72
N TYR A 339 7.62 9.34 21.71
CA TYR A 339 6.84 10.58 21.89
C TYR A 339 7.12 11.58 20.77
N ARG A 340 8.38 11.73 20.33
CA ARG A 340 8.77 12.57 19.19
C ARG A 340 8.25 12.04 17.86
N GLU A 341 8.24 10.73 17.64
CA GLU A 341 7.58 10.10 16.48
C GLU A 341 6.07 10.35 16.48
N ASN A 342 5.41 10.16 17.61
CA ASN A 342 3.99 10.44 17.76
C ASN A 342 3.66 11.94 17.68
N SER A 343 4.54 12.82 18.16
CA SER A 343 4.40 14.27 18.02
C SER A 343 4.65 14.76 16.60
N LYS A 344 5.60 14.19 15.86
CA LYS A 344 5.80 14.44 14.43
C LYS A 344 4.64 13.90 13.58
N ARG A 345 3.98 12.82 14.01
CA ARG A 345 2.71 12.36 13.42
C ARG A 345 1.56 13.34 13.65
N LYS A 346 1.60 14.14 14.74
CA LYS A 346 0.54 15.11 15.09
C LYS A 346 0.74 16.52 14.53
N SER A 347 1.94 16.92 14.14
CA SER A 347 2.21 18.24 13.53
C SER A 347 2.24 18.11 12.00
N GLY A 348 1.10 18.32 11.38
CA GLY A 348 0.92 18.24 9.93
C GLY A 348 1.48 19.46 9.19
N SER A 349 2.78 19.50 8.96
CA SER A 349 3.41 20.21 7.85
C SER A 349 4.59 19.38 7.36
N GLY A 350 4.33 18.17 6.96
CA GLY A 350 5.31 17.23 6.44
C GLY A 350 4.90 16.76 5.06
N THR A 351 5.86 16.65 4.18
CA THR A 351 5.75 15.95 2.90
C THR A 351 4.96 14.66 3.06
N VAL A 352 3.91 14.50 2.26
CA VAL A 352 3.05 13.30 2.30
C VAL A 352 3.91 12.09 1.93
N PRO A 353 3.89 11.01 2.72
CA PRO A 353 4.77 9.88 2.47
C PRO A 353 4.44 9.20 1.14
N ILE A 354 5.47 8.92 0.37
CA ILE A 354 5.45 8.04 -0.81
C ILE A 354 6.38 6.90 -0.48
N SER A 355 5.88 5.67 -0.56
CA SER A 355 6.67 4.50 -0.17
C SER A 355 7.70 4.14 -1.22
N ARG A 356 7.33 4.26 -2.50
CA ARG A 356 8.19 3.91 -3.63
C ARG A 356 7.81 4.69 -4.88
N THR A 357 8.79 4.99 -5.73
CA THR A 357 8.60 5.64 -7.04
C THR A 357 9.37 4.87 -8.10
N LYS A 358 8.71 4.56 -9.21
CA LYS A 358 9.34 3.96 -10.40
C LYS A 358 8.97 4.76 -11.65
N GLU A 359 9.85 4.77 -12.64
CA GLU A 359 9.55 5.30 -13.97
C GLU A 359 8.84 4.26 -14.82
N TRP A 360 7.98 4.71 -15.73
CA TRP A 360 7.27 3.84 -16.66
C TRP A 360 7.27 4.43 -18.06
N ASN A 361 7.18 3.56 -19.06
CA ASN A 361 7.04 3.95 -20.46
C ASN A 361 6.26 2.89 -21.23
N ILE A 362 5.73 3.28 -22.40
CA ILE A 362 5.19 2.36 -23.39
C ILE A 362 6.33 1.99 -24.33
N GLY A 363 6.85 0.77 -24.20
CA GLY A 363 7.83 0.24 -25.14
C GLY A 363 7.19 -0.42 -26.35
N ASP A 364 7.79 -0.30 -27.53
CA ASP A 364 7.34 -0.99 -28.75
C ASP A 364 7.30 -2.52 -28.57
N GLN A 365 8.30 -3.07 -27.88
CA GLN A 365 8.39 -4.48 -27.54
C GLN A 365 7.22 -4.99 -26.69
N VAL A 366 6.74 -4.17 -25.75
CA VAL A 366 5.56 -4.51 -24.92
C VAL A 366 4.33 -4.68 -25.77
N ILE A 367 4.11 -3.77 -26.74
CA ILE A 367 2.98 -3.83 -27.67
C ILE A 367 3.08 -5.05 -28.58
N GLU A 368 4.27 -5.33 -29.08
CA GLU A 368 4.52 -6.51 -29.93
C GLU A 368 4.19 -7.80 -29.20
N GLN A 369 4.69 -7.95 -27.99
CA GLN A 369 4.42 -9.14 -27.16
C GLN A 369 2.92 -9.28 -26.85
N MET A 370 2.24 -8.17 -26.52
CA MET A 370 0.80 -8.19 -26.27
C MET A 370 0.01 -8.60 -27.51
N ILE A 371 0.35 -8.08 -28.71
CA ILE A 371 -0.28 -8.46 -29.97
C ILE A 371 -0.05 -9.95 -30.26
N SER A 372 1.21 -10.39 -30.24
CA SER A 372 1.57 -11.81 -30.49
C SER A 372 0.82 -12.77 -29.56
N GLN A 373 0.81 -12.46 -28.27
CA GLN A 373 0.13 -13.29 -27.29
C GLN A 373 -1.40 -13.29 -27.47
N SER A 374 -1.99 -12.16 -27.86
CA SER A 374 -3.41 -12.08 -28.16
C SER A 374 -3.77 -12.92 -29.40
N GLU A 375 -2.89 -12.98 -30.41
CA GLU A 375 -3.08 -13.83 -31.60
C GLU A 375 -3.00 -15.31 -31.25
N GLU A 376 -2.03 -15.70 -30.43
CA GLU A 376 -1.89 -17.09 -29.94
C GLU A 376 -3.13 -17.53 -29.15
N LEU A 377 -3.62 -16.67 -28.23
CA LEU A 377 -4.83 -16.94 -27.45
C LEU A 377 -6.07 -17.02 -28.34
N MET A 378 -6.19 -16.16 -29.36
CA MET A 378 -7.30 -16.18 -30.31
C MET A 378 -7.34 -17.49 -31.11
N VAL A 379 -6.19 -17.95 -31.56
CA VAL A 379 -6.08 -19.24 -32.29
C VAL A 379 -6.45 -20.41 -31.39
N ALA A 380 -5.91 -20.43 -30.16
CA ALA A 380 -6.18 -21.49 -29.20
C ALA A 380 -7.65 -21.48 -28.73
N GLY A 381 -8.29 -20.33 -28.66
CA GLY A 381 -9.67 -20.14 -28.21
C GLY A 381 -10.73 -20.14 -29.31
N GLN A 382 -10.44 -20.56 -30.56
CA GLN A 382 -11.38 -20.50 -31.67
C GLN A 382 -12.74 -21.14 -31.40
N SER A 383 -12.79 -22.21 -30.60
CA SER A 383 -14.01 -22.92 -30.24
C SER A 383 -14.79 -22.29 -29.09
N ILE A 384 -14.20 -21.33 -28.40
CA ILE A 384 -14.77 -20.68 -27.21
C ILE A 384 -15.40 -19.31 -27.57
N LEU A 385 -14.84 -18.65 -28.59
CA LEU A 385 -15.22 -17.29 -28.97
C LEU A 385 -16.37 -17.30 -29.99
N ASP A 386 -17.38 -16.49 -29.74
CA ASP A 386 -18.40 -16.17 -30.71
C ASP A 386 -17.82 -15.44 -31.94
N GLU A 387 -18.47 -15.57 -33.12
CA GLU A 387 -17.98 -14.99 -34.36
C GLU A 387 -17.82 -13.46 -34.27
N ASP A 388 -18.84 -12.77 -33.71
CA ASP A 388 -18.81 -11.31 -33.59
C ASP A 388 -17.66 -10.84 -32.68
N VAL A 389 -17.38 -11.58 -31.61
CA VAL A 389 -16.25 -11.29 -30.69
C VAL A 389 -14.92 -11.53 -31.42
N ARG A 390 -14.81 -12.61 -32.20
CA ARG A 390 -13.62 -12.89 -33.01
C ARG A 390 -13.32 -11.78 -34.00
N VAL A 391 -14.35 -11.33 -34.72
CA VAL A 391 -14.21 -10.22 -35.67
C VAL A 391 -13.74 -8.95 -34.97
N SER A 392 -14.37 -8.61 -33.82
CA SER A 392 -13.98 -7.43 -33.05
C SER A 392 -12.52 -7.49 -32.55
N ILE A 393 -12.06 -8.66 -32.09
CA ILE A 393 -10.67 -8.86 -31.67
C ILE A 393 -9.72 -8.74 -32.87
N THR A 394 -10.08 -9.33 -34.02
CA THR A 394 -9.26 -9.28 -35.22
C THR A 394 -9.07 -7.84 -35.72
N ASP A 395 -10.14 -7.05 -35.74
CA ASP A 395 -10.10 -5.64 -36.11
C ASP A 395 -9.25 -4.82 -35.15
N ALA A 396 -9.37 -5.07 -33.84
CA ALA A 396 -8.58 -4.40 -32.84
C ALA A 396 -7.07 -4.75 -32.94
N LEU A 397 -6.73 -6.02 -33.23
CA LEU A 397 -5.35 -6.44 -33.48
C LEU A 397 -4.78 -5.82 -34.78
N ALA A 398 -5.57 -5.77 -35.86
CA ALA A 398 -5.16 -5.11 -37.08
C ALA A 398 -4.87 -3.61 -36.84
N LYS A 399 -5.78 -2.92 -36.13
CA LYS A 399 -5.56 -1.53 -35.72
C LYS A 399 -4.32 -1.34 -34.87
N ALA A 400 -4.08 -2.24 -33.92
CA ALA A 400 -2.87 -2.20 -33.07
C ALA A 400 -1.58 -2.31 -33.88
N LYS A 401 -1.53 -3.24 -34.84
CA LYS A 401 -0.38 -3.41 -35.75
C LYS A 401 -0.14 -2.19 -36.62
N ILE A 402 -1.21 -1.63 -37.24
CA ILE A 402 -1.13 -0.43 -38.08
C ILE A 402 -0.62 0.77 -37.24
N SER A 403 -1.19 1.01 -36.07
CA SER A 403 -0.79 2.12 -35.23
C SER A 403 0.64 1.96 -34.71
N ARG A 404 1.07 0.72 -34.41
CA ARG A 404 2.44 0.41 -34.03
C ARG A 404 3.44 0.74 -35.15
N THR A 405 3.17 0.27 -36.36
CA THR A 405 4.03 0.54 -37.53
C THR A 405 4.09 2.02 -37.89
N ALA A 406 3.03 2.78 -37.58
CA ALA A 406 2.99 4.24 -37.74
C ALA A 406 3.71 4.98 -36.60
N GLY A 407 4.25 4.27 -35.59
CA GLY A 407 4.91 4.87 -34.43
C GLY A 407 3.96 5.45 -33.38
N ASN A 408 2.65 5.27 -33.52
CA ASN A 408 1.66 5.72 -32.55
C ASN A 408 1.45 4.67 -31.45
N LEU A 409 2.43 4.58 -30.52
CA LEU A 409 2.46 3.53 -29.49
C LEU A 409 1.27 3.59 -28.52
N LYS A 410 0.75 4.79 -28.23
CA LYS A 410 -0.42 4.94 -27.35
C LYS A 410 -1.68 4.34 -27.97
N GLU A 411 -1.94 4.61 -29.24
CA GLU A 411 -3.09 4.06 -29.93
C GLU A 411 -2.93 2.56 -30.20
N ALA A 412 -1.73 2.12 -30.50
CA ALA A 412 -1.41 0.71 -30.63
C ALA A 412 -1.65 -0.05 -29.31
N PHE A 413 -1.25 0.52 -28.18
CA PHE A 413 -1.50 -0.05 -26.87
C PHE A 413 -3.00 -0.10 -26.53
N LEU A 414 -3.75 0.98 -26.81
CA LEU A 414 -5.20 1.01 -26.60
C LEU A 414 -5.91 -0.08 -27.40
N ALA A 415 -5.60 -0.21 -28.69
CA ALA A 415 -6.21 -1.21 -29.56
C ALA A 415 -5.82 -2.64 -29.15
N GLY A 416 -4.54 -2.88 -28.84
CA GLY A 416 -4.08 -4.18 -28.36
C GLY A 416 -4.69 -4.58 -27.02
N ALA A 417 -4.85 -3.64 -26.10
CA ALA A 417 -5.50 -3.87 -24.80
C ALA A 417 -7.00 -4.20 -24.97
N ALA A 418 -7.68 -3.57 -25.91
CA ALA A 418 -9.07 -3.89 -26.25
C ALA A 418 -9.19 -5.33 -26.80
N ALA A 419 -8.31 -5.72 -27.73
CA ALA A 419 -8.25 -7.09 -28.23
C ALA A 419 -7.97 -8.10 -27.12
N PHE A 420 -6.96 -7.85 -26.31
CA PHE A 420 -6.59 -8.72 -25.18
C PHE A 420 -7.74 -8.87 -24.17
N THR A 421 -8.45 -7.79 -23.86
CA THR A 421 -9.59 -7.82 -22.95
C THR A 421 -10.75 -8.65 -23.51
N GLY A 422 -10.97 -8.64 -24.82
CA GLY A 422 -11.96 -9.50 -25.48
C GLY A 422 -11.66 -10.99 -25.37
N LEU A 423 -10.42 -11.37 -25.03
CA LEU A 423 -9.98 -12.75 -24.84
C LEU A 423 -10.23 -13.28 -23.41
N ALA A 424 -10.88 -12.54 -22.52
CA ALA A 424 -11.17 -12.97 -21.16
C ALA A 424 -11.77 -14.38 -21.06
N PRO A 425 -12.79 -14.78 -21.86
CA PRO A 425 -13.37 -16.13 -21.79
C PRO A 425 -12.37 -17.22 -22.14
N VAL A 426 -11.45 -16.94 -23.07
CA VAL A 426 -10.38 -17.87 -23.48
C VAL A 426 -9.38 -18.02 -22.33
N ILE A 427 -8.93 -16.91 -21.76
CA ILE A 427 -7.99 -16.92 -20.63
C ILE A 427 -8.58 -17.72 -19.47
N GLU A 428 -9.83 -17.44 -19.09
CA GLU A 428 -10.51 -18.16 -18.00
C GLU A 428 -10.63 -19.67 -18.29
N GLY A 429 -11.10 -20.02 -19.48
CA GLY A 429 -11.28 -21.43 -19.86
C GLY A 429 -9.95 -22.19 -19.91
N MET A 430 -8.96 -21.62 -20.58
CA MET A 430 -7.68 -22.35 -20.84
C MET A 430 -6.76 -22.37 -19.61
N VAL A 431 -6.65 -21.28 -18.86
CA VAL A 431 -5.79 -21.24 -17.66
C VAL A 431 -6.39 -22.09 -16.52
N ARG A 432 -7.70 -21.98 -16.27
CA ARG A 432 -8.38 -22.75 -15.23
C ARG A 432 -8.31 -24.26 -15.47
N PHE A 433 -8.44 -24.71 -16.72
CA PHE A 433 -8.34 -26.10 -17.07
C PHE A 433 -6.91 -26.57 -17.41
N GLN A 434 -5.90 -25.74 -17.15
CA GLN A 434 -4.48 -26.02 -17.39
C GLN A 434 -4.15 -26.36 -18.86
N GLN A 435 -4.96 -25.92 -19.81
CA GLN A 435 -4.73 -26.11 -21.24
C GLN A 435 -3.63 -25.19 -21.77
N ILE A 436 -3.43 -24.05 -21.12
CA ILE A 436 -2.26 -23.17 -21.34
C ILE A 436 -1.51 -23.07 -20.02
N PRO A 437 -0.18 -23.28 -20.01
CA PRO A 437 0.61 -23.01 -18.82
C PRO A 437 0.54 -21.50 -18.49
N PRO A 438 0.57 -21.12 -17.19
CA PRO A 438 0.57 -19.73 -16.79
C PRO A 438 1.68 -18.96 -17.51
N CYS A 439 1.32 -17.86 -18.15
CA CYS A 439 2.28 -17.02 -18.84
C CYS A 439 3.20 -16.33 -17.82
N LYS A 440 4.48 -16.65 -17.87
CA LYS A 440 5.50 -16.02 -17.01
C LYS A 440 6.09 -14.76 -17.63
N MET A 441 5.68 -14.40 -18.87
CA MET A 441 6.21 -13.22 -19.53
C MET A 441 5.74 -11.93 -18.82
N ILE A 442 6.69 -11.09 -18.51
CA ILE A 442 6.48 -9.74 -18.03
C ILE A 442 6.70 -8.82 -19.22
N TRP A 443 5.64 -8.18 -19.71
CA TRP A 443 5.73 -7.33 -20.90
C TRP A 443 6.60 -6.08 -20.71
N SER A 444 6.87 -5.72 -19.47
CA SER A 444 7.59 -4.50 -19.12
C SER A 444 9.02 -4.70 -18.62
N ARG A 445 9.62 -5.89 -18.80
CA ARG A 445 11.04 -6.03 -18.47
C ARG A 445 11.87 -5.20 -19.45
N SER A 446 12.18 -3.97 -19.05
CA SER A 446 13.41 -3.33 -19.49
C SER A 446 14.55 -4.17 -18.94
N GLU A 447 15.43 -4.61 -19.81
CA GLU A 447 16.65 -5.33 -19.50
C GLU A 447 17.34 -4.75 -18.24
N GLN A 448 17.76 -5.66 -17.40
CA GLN A 448 18.69 -5.39 -16.30
C GLN A 448 20.01 -4.89 -16.84
#